data_ec387ce4a663132bbc605e1c89f17307
#
_entry.id   ec387ce4a663132bbc605e1c89f17307
#
_cell.length_a   1.000
_cell.length_b   1.000
_cell.length_c   1.000
_cell.angle_alpha   90.00
_cell.angle_beta   90.00
_cell.angle_gamma   90.00
#
_symmetry.space_group_name_H-M   'P 1'
#
loop_
_entity.id
_entity.type
_entity.pdbx_description
1 polymer ?
#
loop_
_entity_poly.entity_id
_entity_poly.type
_entity_poly.pdbx_seq_one_letter_code
_entity_poly.pdbx_strand_id
1 'polypeptide(L)'
;PLALYILIDNDIEKDNKKILINFDKIIKGNYKDEESINLIKIKKTLFLLSIDDEELITKTLNPIINSNSVWRKQAINLIADYFLSKGEKIKAEEYYKLLDIRTGQ
;
A
#
# COMPACT_ATOMS: atom_id res chain seq x y z
N PRO A 1 16.18 -14.28 26.59
CA PRO A 1 15.88 -15.62 26.08
C PRO A 1 14.64 -15.64 25.19
N LEU A 2 14.30 -16.79 24.68
CA LEU A 2 13.24 -16.98 23.69
C LEU A 2 11.88 -16.42 24.11
N ALA A 3 11.51 -16.57 25.37
CA ALA A 3 10.21 -16.07 25.85
C ALA A 3 10.08 -14.56 25.74
N LEU A 4 11.17 -13.84 25.95
CA LEU A 4 11.19 -12.38 25.84
C LEU A 4 11.02 -11.93 24.39
N TYR A 5 11.67 -12.63 23.45
CA TYR A 5 11.53 -12.34 22.03
C TYR A 5 10.11 -12.57 21.52
N ILE A 6 9.47 -13.65 21.98
CA ILE A 6 8.08 -13.97 21.61
C ILE A 6 7.14 -12.85 22.08
N LEU A 7 7.34 -12.34 23.31
CA LEU A 7 6.51 -11.24 23.83
C LEU A 7 6.69 -9.95 23.03
N ILE A 8 7.91 -9.65 22.63
CA ILE A 8 8.19 -8.46 21.79
C ILE A 8 7.51 -8.59 20.44
N ASP A 9 7.59 -9.76 19.80
CA ASP A 9 6.96 -10.01 18.51
C ASP A 9 5.43 -9.86 18.59
N ASN A 10 4.81 -10.38 19.67
CA ASN A 10 3.37 -10.24 19.86
C ASN A 10 2.95 -8.79 20.04
N ASP A 11 3.74 -7.99 20.77
CA ASP A 11 3.46 -6.57 20.95
C ASP A 11 3.57 -5.81 19.64
N ILE A 12 4.56 -6.13 18.80
CA ILE A 12 4.73 -5.54 17.48
C ILE A 12 3.53 -5.86 16.60
N GLU A 13 3.05 -7.10 16.58
CA GLU A 13 1.86 -7.48 15.81
C GLU A 13 0.62 -6.72 16.27
N LYS A 14 0.42 -6.58 17.57
CA LYS A 14 -0.72 -5.81 18.11
C LYS A 14 -0.64 -4.34 17.70
N ASP A 15 0.54 -3.74 17.77
CA ASP A 15 0.75 -2.35 17.38
C ASP A 15 0.50 -2.17 15.89
N ASN A 16 0.96 -3.11 15.04
CA ASN A 16 0.72 -3.09 13.61
C ASN A 16 -0.78 -3.17 13.29
N LYS A 17 -1.51 -4.04 13.97
CA LYS A 17 -2.96 -4.15 13.80
C LYS A 17 -3.68 -2.86 14.17
N LYS A 18 -3.27 -2.22 15.27
CA LYS A 18 -3.84 -0.94 15.71
C LYS A 18 -3.61 0.15 14.67
N ILE A 19 -2.41 0.21 14.10
CA ILE A 19 -2.07 1.19 13.06
C ILE A 19 -2.95 0.99 11.84
N LEU A 20 -3.11 -0.26 11.37
CA LEU A 20 -3.96 -0.57 10.22
C LEU A 20 -5.43 -0.23 10.48
N ILE A 21 -5.93 -0.54 11.67
CA ILE A 21 -7.31 -0.19 12.06
C ILE A 21 -7.49 1.33 12.03
N ASN A 22 -6.51 2.09 12.52
CA ASN A 22 -6.57 3.54 12.51
C ASN A 22 -6.60 4.10 11.09
N PHE A 23 -5.78 3.59 10.17
CA PHE A 23 -5.85 3.97 8.76
C PHE A 23 -7.23 3.71 8.18
N ASP A 24 -7.80 2.55 8.44
CA ASP A 24 -9.11 2.17 7.92
C ASP A 24 -10.21 3.08 8.47
N LYS A 25 -10.13 3.47 9.74
CA LYS A 25 -11.08 4.42 10.34
C LYS A 25 -11.00 5.79 9.67
N ILE A 26 -9.79 6.28 9.40
CA ILE A 26 -9.59 7.56 8.73
C ILE A 26 -10.15 7.50 7.31
N ILE A 27 -9.88 6.43 6.59
CA ILE A 27 -10.39 6.23 5.23
C ILE A 27 -11.91 6.23 5.22
N LYS A 28 -12.55 5.50 6.14
CA LYS A 28 -14.00 5.42 6.23
C LYS A 28 -14.65 6.73 6.66
N GLY A 29 -13.94 7.54 7.44
CA GLY A 29 -14.45 8.82 7.91
C GLY A 29 -14.37 9.96 6.91
N ASN A 30 -13.69 9.76 5.79
CA ASN A 30 -13.37 10.83 4.84
C ASN A 30 -14.18 10.66 3.55
N TYR A 31 -15.49 10.90 3.64
CA TYR A 31 -16.43 10.58 2.56
C TYR A 31 -16.42 11.54 1.37
N LYS A 32 -15.91 12.77 1.52
CA LYS A 32 -16.15 13.83 0.55
C LYS A 32 -15.03 14.08 -0.44
N ASP A 33 -13.84 13.57 -0.18
CA ASP A 33 -12.67 13.86 -1.00
C ASP A 33 -11.92 12.56 -1.32
N GLU A 34 -12.18 12.05 -2.52
CA GLU A 34 -11.59 10.81 -2.98
C GLU A 34 -10.06 10.87 -3.06
N GLU A 35 -9.51 12.03 -3.46
CA GLU A 35 -8.07 12.18 -3.56
C GLU A 35 -7.40 12.25 -2.19
N SER A 36 -8.07 12.81 -1.18
CA SER A 36 -7.58 12.75 0.19
C SER A 36 -7.56 11.33 0.71
N ILE A 37 -8.60 10.54 0.40
CA ILE A 37 -8.64 9.11 0.74
C ILE A 37 -7.50 8.38 0.05
N ASN A 38 -7.26 8.67 -1.22
CA ASN A 38 -6.17 8.04 -1.98
C ASN A 38 -4.80 8.38 -1.38
N LEU A 39 -4.60 9.63 -0.97
CA LEU A 39 -3.37 10.01 -0.28
C LEU A 39 -3.18 9.21 1.01
N ILE A 40 -4.23 9.02 1.78
CA ILE A 40 -4.18 8.22 3.01
C ILE A 40 -3.84 6.76 2.67
N LYS A 41 -4.39 6.23 1.59
CA LYS A 41 -4.05 4.89 1.11
C LYS A 41 -2.57 4.77 0.71
N ILE A 42 -2.02 5.81 0.09
CA ILE A 42 -0.58 5.86 -0.20
C ILE A 42 0.23 5.80 1.09
N LYS A 43 -0.15 6.58 2.10
CA LYS A 43 0.52 6.56 3.41
C LYS A 43 0.40 5.20 4.09
N LYS A 44 -0.78 4.59 4.04
CA LYS A 44 -0.99 3.22 4.53
C LYS A 44 -0.06 2.24 3.82
N THR A 45 0.11 2.39 2.51
CA THR A 45 0.99 1.53 1.73
C THR A 45 2.44 1.63 2.17
N LEU A 46 2.93 2.84 2.49
CA LEU A 46 4.28 3.01 3.00
C LEU A 46 4.48 2.20 4.29
N PHE A 47 3.48 2.17 5.15
CA PHE A 47 3.51 1.33 6.34
C PHE A 47 3.49 -0.16 5.96
N LEU A 48 2.62 -0.56 5.01
CA LEU A 48 2.51 -1.95 4.57
C LEU A 48 3.81 -2.46 3.94
N LEU A 49 4.55 -1.58 3.26
CA LEU A 49 5.87 -1.92 2.72
C LEU A 49 6.84 -2.28 3.85
N SER A 50 6.76 -1.57 4.97
CA SER A 50 7.64 -1.80 6.11
C SER A 50 7.39 -3.16 6.78
N ILE A 51 6.17 -3.69 6.69
CA ILE A 51 5.82 -5.01 7.24
C ILE A 51 5.74 -6.09 6.16
N ASP A 52 6.03 -5.73 4.90
CA ASP A 52 6.10 -6.65 3.77
C ASP A 52 4.81 -7.45 3.54
N ASP A 53 3.66 -6.76 3.59
CA ASP A 53 2.36 -7.40 3.37
C ASP A 53 1.92 -7.20 1.92
N GLU A 54 2.35 -8.10 1.04
CA GLU A 54 2.11 -8.02 -0.40
C GLU A 54 0.62 -7.97 -0.73
N GLU A 55 -0.19 -8.80 -0.10
CA GLU A 55 -1.62 -8.88 -0.39
C GLU A 55 -2.32 -7.55 -0.10
N LEU A 56 -2.07 -6.96 1.07
CA LEU A 56 -2.65 -5.68 1.44
C LEU A 56 -2.10 -4.53 0.61
N ILE A 57 -0.83 -4.56 0.24
CA ILE A 57 -0.23 -3.57 -0.66
C ILE A 57 -0.98 -3.54 -1.98
N THR A 58 -1.15 -4.71 -2.61
CA THR A 58 -1.84 -4.84 -3.88
C THR A 58 -3.29 -4.40 -3.78
N LYS A 59 -3.99 -4.87 -2.75
CA LYS A 59 -5.39 -4.54 -2.52
C LYS A 59 -5.63 -3.05 -2.27
N THR A 60 -4.68 -2.40 -1.61
CA THR A 60 -4.79 -0.96 -1.29
C THR A 60 -4.50 -0.09 -2.52
N LEU A 61 -3.51 -0.47 -3.33
CA LEU A 61 -3.06 0.36 -4.46
C LEU A 61 -3.84 0.13 -5.75
N ASN A 62 -4.38 -1.08 -5.99
CA ASN A 62 -5.06 -1.37 -7.26
C ASN A 62 -6.22 -0.43 -7.58
N PRO A 63 -7.10 -0.05 -6.63
CA PRO A 63 -8.15 0.91 -6.96
C PRO A 63 -7.61 2.27 -7.43
N ILE A 64 -6.49 2.73 -6.89
CA ILE A 64 -5.84 3.98 -7.28
C ILE A 64 -5.24 3.84 -8.68
N ILE A 65 -4.57 2.73 -8.94
CA ILE A 65 -3.93 2.45 -10.23
C ILE A 65 -4.97 2.38 -11.36
N ASN A 66 -6.15 1.82 -11.06
CA ASN A 66 -7.22 1.65 -12.03
C ASN A 66 -8.15 2.85 -12.14
N SER A 67 -7.76 3.98 -11.59
CA SER A 67 -8.55 5.22 -11.61
C SER A 67 -7.78 6.35 -12.28
N ASN A 68 -8.41 7.52 -12.38
CA ASN A 68 -7.76 8.75 -12.87
C ASN A 68 -7.19 9.59 -11.73
N SER A 69 -6.88 8.97 -10.59
CA SER A 69 -6.35 9.67 -9.43
C SER A 69 -5.04 10.39 -9.75
N VAL A 70 -4.87 11.56 -9.13
CA VAL A 70 -3.58 12.28 -9.18
C VAL A 70 -2.45 11.47 -8.55
N TRP A 71 -2.78 10.47 -7.75
CA TRP A 71 -1.82 9.58 -7.06
C TRP A 71 -1.51 8.31 -7.84
N ARG A 72 -2.08 8.15 -9.05
CA ARG A 72 -1.94 6.93 -9.85
C ARG A 72 -0.47 6.60 -10.14
N LYS A 73 0.29 7.57 -10.62
CA LYS A 73 1.71 7.35 -10.95
C LYS A 73 2.50 6.93 -9.73
N GLN A 74 2.25 7.57 -8.60
CA GLN A 74 2.94 7.23 -7.36
C GLN A 74 2.58 5.83 -6.89
N ALA A 75 1.30 5.45 -6.99
CA ALA A 75 0.85 4.11 -6.64
C ALA A 75 1.52 3.05 -7.52
N ILE A 76 1.61 3.29 -8.84
CA ILE A 76 2.29 2.38 -9.76
C ILE A 76 3.75 2.23 -9.38
N ASN A 77 4.45 3.35 -9.14
CA ASN A 77 5.87 3.29 -8.78
C ASN A 77 6.08 2.53 -7.46
N LEU A 78 5.23 2.74 -6.48
CA LEU A 78 5.35 2.03 -5.19
C LEU A 78 5.24 0.52 -5.36
N ILE A 79 4.23 0.04 -6.09
CA ILE A 79 4.03 -1.39 -6.24
C ILE A 79 5.08 -2.02 -7.16
N ALA A 80 5.47 -1.32 -8.23
CA ALA A 80 6.49 -1.80 -9.15
C ALA A 80 7.85 -1.90 -8.45
N ASP A 81 8.23 -0.88 -7.70
CA ASP A 81 9.47 -0.87 -6.94
C ASP A 81 9.48 -1.97 -5.89
N TYR A 82 8.34 -2.23 -5.26
CA TYR A 82 8.19 -3.31 -4.30
C TYR A 82 8.49 -4.67 -4.95
N PHE A 83 7.87 -4.97 -6.10
CA PHE A 83 8.12 -6.23 -6.79
C PHE A 83 9.56 -6.33 -7.29
N LEU A 84 10.12 -5.22 -7.76
CA LEU A 84 11.52 -5.18 -8.19
C LEU A 84 12.45 -5.54 -7.03
N SER A 85 12.19 -5.01 -5.84
CA SER A 85 12.99 -5.31 -4.65
C SER A 85 12.89 -6.78 -4.22
N LYS A 86 11.79 -7.44 -4.59
CA LYS A 86 11.59 -8.88 -4.35
C LYS A 86 12.22 -9.76 -5.42
N GLY A 87 12.83 -9.19 -6.46
CA GLY A 87 13.37 -9.93 -7.58
C GLY A 87 12.34 -10.35 -8.62
N GLU A 88 11.10 -9.88 -8.49
CA GLU A 88 10.02 -10.20 -9.42
C GLU A 88 9.97 -9.17 -10.55
N LYS A 89 10.97 -9.23 -11.44
CA LYS A 89 11.17 -8.25 -12.50
C LYS A 89 10.01 -8.19 -13.50
N ILE A 90 9.43 -9.33 -13.83
CA ILE A 90 8.33 -9.39 -14.80
C ILE A 90 7.12 -8.66 -14.28
N LYS A 91 6.75 -8.91 -13.02
CA LYS A 91 5.63 -8.18 -12.39
C LYS A 91 5.91 -6.69 -12.29
N ALA A 92 7.13 -6.32 -11.92
CA ALA A 92 7.52 -4.91 -11.84
C ALA A 92 7.37 -4.24 -13.20
N GLU A 93 7.84 -4.87 -14.28
CA GLU A 93 7.72 -4.32 -15.63
C GLU A 93 6.27 -4.16 -16.06
N GLU A 94 5.41 -5.10 -15.72
CA GLU A 94 3.98 -5.01 -16.03
C GLU A 94 3.37 -3.76 -15.41
N TYR A 95 3.72 -3.46 -14.17
CA TYR A 95 3.24 -2.25 -13.52
C TYR A 95 3.86 -0.98 -14.11
N TYR A 96 5.18 -0.97 -14.38
CA TYR A 96 5.83 0.18 -15.01
C TYR A 96 5.23 0.53 -16.37
N LYS A 97 4.81 -0.47 -17.13
CA LYS A 97 4.14 -0.23 -18.43
C LYS A 97 2.85 0.55 -18.28
N LEU A 98 2.17 0.44 -17.15
CA LEU A 98 0.93 1.17 -16.90
C LEU A 98 1.16 2.68 -16.78
N LEU A 99 2.39 3.13 -16.54
CA LEU A 99 2.72 4.56 -16.52
C LEU A 99 2.48 5.23 -17.89
N ASP A 100 2.58 4.47 -18.97
CA ASP A 100 2.36 4.97 -20.33
C ASP A 100 0.90 4.90 -20.75
N ILE A 101 0.04 4.30 -19.93
CA ILE A 101 -1.39 4.13 -20.21
C ILE A 101 -2.16 5.06 -19.29
N ARG A 102 -2.99 5.95 -19.89
CA ARG A 102 -3.84 6.86 -19.13
C ARG A 102 -5.27 6.34 -19.12
N THR A 103 -5.81 6.11 -17.93
CA THR A 103 -7.19 5.73 -17.77
C THR A 103 -8.10 6.91 -18.11
N GLY A 104 -9.22 6.66 -18.76
CA GLY A 104 -10.19 7.70 -19.07
C GLY A 104 -9.89 8.54 -20.31
N GLN A 105 -8.92 8.13 -21.10
CA GLN A 105 -8.63 8.81 -22.37
C GLN A 105 -9.11 8.03 -23.56
#